data_176d167fa7f2a3696d9ec6d599600b1f
#
_entry.id   176d167fa7f2a3696d9ec6d599600b1f
#
_cell.length_a   1.000
_cell.length_b   1.000
_cell.length_c   1.000
_cell.angle_alpha   90.00
_cell.angle_beta   90.00
_cell.angle_gamma   90.00
#
_symmetry.space_group_name_H-M   'P 1'
#
loop_
_entity.id
_entity.type
_entity.pdbx_description
1 polymer ?
#
loop_
_entity_poly.entity_id
_entity_poly.type
_entity_poly.pdbx_seq_one_letter_code
_entity_poly.pdbx_strand_id
1 'polypeptide(L)'
;MLFDYVRIRFPTTDVKHIVEDVLRLRLPYFIHEDYGFYSYTEHYYLGDIFVLVSPELEKGVLLELKGRGCRQFESYLLAQERSWYEFFMDV
;
A
#
# COMPACT_ATOMS: atom_id res chain seq x y z
N MET A 1 8.62 -4.93 16.97
CA MET A 1 7.21 -4.53 17.05
C MET A 1 6.39 -5.27 16.01
N LEU A 2 5.24 -5.75 16.38
CA LEU A 2 4.34 -6.48 15.50
C LEU A 2 3.07 -5.68 15.26
N PHE A 3 2.76 -5.46 13.98
CA PHE A 3 1.50 -4.85 13.58
C PHE A 3 0.60 -5.94 13.01
N ASP A 4 -0.66 -5.94 13.42
CA ASP A 4 -1.66 -6.85 12.86
C ASP A 4 -2.56 -6.17 11.84
N TYR A 5 -2.49 -4.85 11.77
CA TYR A 5 -3.30 -4.06 10.86
C TYR A 5 -2.65 -2.70 10.63
N VAL A 6 -2.45 -2.35 9.37
CA VAL A 6 -1.94 -1.03 8.98
C VAL A 6 -2.83 -0.50 7.87
N ARG A 7 -3.26 0.74 8.00
CA ARG A 7 -4.07 1.41 7.01
C ARG A 7 -3.59 2.84 6.89
N ILE A 8 -3.15 3.23 5.70
CA ILE A 8 -2.60 4.56 5.46
C ILE A 8 -3.24 5.14 4.22
N ARG A 9 -3.77 6.35 4.34
CA ARG A 9 -4.33 7.08 3.22
C ARG A 9 -3.36 8.16 2.77
N PHE A 10 -3.11 8.20 1.46
CA PHE A 10 -2.24 9.19 0.84
C PHE A 10 -3.10 10.18 0.05
N PRO A 11 -2.93 11.49 0.23
CA PRO A 11 -3.74 12.51 -0.44
C PRO A 11 -3.29 12.74 -1.88
N THR A 12 -3.31 11.69 -2.68
CA THR A 12 -2.89 11.73 -4.08
C THR A 12 -3.67 10.66 -4.86
N THR A 13 -3.79 10.85 -6.16
CA THR A 13 -4.36 9.84 -7.05
C THR A 13 -3.26 9.11 -7.84
N ASP A 14 -1.99 9.43 -7.59
CA ASP A 14 -0.86 8.84 -8.28
C ASP A 14 -0.42 7.54 -7.61
N VAL A 15 -1.09 6.44 -7.97
CA VAL A 15 -0.82 5.13 -7.38
C VAL A 15 0.60 4.65 -7.70
N LYS A 16 1.12 4.97 -8.89
CA LYS A 16 2.48 4.55 -9.27
C LYS A 16 3.51 5.16 -8.34
N HIS A 17 3.37 6.44 -8.02
CA HIS A 17 4.26 7.12 -7.09
C HIS A 17 4.23 6.44 -5.72
N ILE A 18 3.02 6.13 -5.21
CA ILE A 18 2.90 5.49 -3.91
C ILE A 18 3.56 4.12 -3.91
N VAL A 19 3.28 3.29 -4.92
CA VAL A 19 3.83 1.94 -4.96
C VAL A 19 5.34 1.96 -5.16
N GLU A 20 5.84 2.76 -6.11
CA GLU A 20 7.23 2.67 -6.50
C GLU A 20 8.16 3.55 -5.68
N ASP A 21 7.71 4.70 -5.23
CA ASP A 21 8.57 5.63 -4.48
C ASP A 21 8.38 5.52 -2.97
N VAL A 22 7.18 5.24 -2.49
CA VAL A 22 6.90 5.15 -1.05
C VAL A 22 7.05 3.72 -0.55
N LEU A 23 6.35 2.77 -1.18
CA LEU A 23 6.46 1.36 -0.79
C LEU A 23 7.74 0.72 -1.32
N ARG A 24 8.33 1.31 -2.34
CA ARG A 24 9.53 0.82 -3.04
C ARG A 24 9.33 -0.60 -3.58
N LEU A 25 8.16 -0.82 -4.15
CA LEU A 25 7.79 -2.05 -4.84
C LEU A 25 7.54 -1.71 -6.30
N ARG A 26 7.35 -2.73 -7.13
CA ARG A 26 7.13 -2.51 -8.55
C ARG A 26 5.67 -2.73 -8.90
N LEU A 27 5.02 -1.69 -9.42
CA LEU A 27 3.61 -1.75 -9.79
C LEU A 27 3.28 -2.88 -10.75
N PRO A 28 4.11 -3.19 -11.77
CA PRO A 28 3.81 -4.31 -12.68
C PRO A 28 3.67 -5.68 -12.01
N TYR A 29 4.19 -5.86 -10.82
CA TYR A 29 4.02 -7.12 -10.08
C TYR A 29 2.67 -7.21 -9.37
N PHE A 30 1.94 -6.10 -9.28
CA PHE A 30 0.62 -6.09 -8.66
C PHE A 30 -0.43 -6.53 -9.67
N ILE A 31 -1.49 -7.18 -9.16
CA ILE A 31 -2.66 -7.51 -9.96
C ILE A 31 -3.65 -6.37 -9.81
N HIS A 32 -4.17 -5.88 -10.94
CA HIS A 32 -5.14 -4.78 -10.96
C HIS A 32 -6.53 -5.33 -11.16
N GLU A 33 -7.47 -4.84 -10.35
CA GLU A 33 -8.89 -5.15 -10.49
C GLU A 33 -9.68 -3.86 -10.67
N ASP A 34 -10.70 -3.90 -11.54
CA ASP A 34 -11.52 -2.73 -11.88
C ASP A 34 -12.59 -2.41 -10.84
N TYR A 35 -12.48 -2.99 -9.67
CA TYR A 35 -13.38 -2.70 -8.57
C TYR A 35 -12.55 -2.49 -7.30
N GLY A 36 -13.19 -1.90 -6.29
CA GLY A 36 -12.50 -1.65 -5.03
C GLY A 36 -13.41 -1.94 -3.84
N PHE A 37 -12.92 -1.60 -2.66
CA PHE A 37 -13.63 -1.75 -1.40
C PHE A 37 -13.78 -0.37 -0.76
N TYR A 38 -14.69 -0.23 0.20
CA TYR A 38 -14.85 1.01 0.96
C TYR A 38 -15.11 2.24 0.08
N SER A 39 -15.86 2.04 -1.02
CA SER A 39 -16.16 3.10 -2.00
C SER A 39 -14.97 3.55 -2.85
N TYR A 40 -13.87 2.83 -2.83
CA TYR A 40 -12.79 3.01 -3.80
C TYR A 40 -13.18 2.31 -5.09
N THR A 41 -12.70 2.83 -6.23
CA THR A 41 -13.19 2.38 -7.54
C THR A 41 -12.35 1.26 -8.14
N GLU A 42 -11.12 1.09 -7.70
CA GLU A 42 -10.24 0.05 -8.19
C GLU A 42 -9.21 -0.28 -7.13
N HIS A 43 -8.54 -1.41 -7.29
CA HIS A 43 -7.44 -1.73 -6.38
C HIS A 43 -6.37 -2.54 -7.09
N TYR A 44 -5.17 -2.47 -6.51
CA TYR A 44 -4.03 -3.30 -6.90
C TYR A 44 -3.67 -4.15 -5.70
N TYR A 45 -3.24 -5.38 -5.94
CA TYR A 45 -2.80 -6.21 -4.83
C TYR A 45 -1.61 -7.08 -5.21
N LEU A 46 -0.77 -7.35 -4.22
CA LEU A 46 0.36 -8.25 -4.30
C LEU A 46 0.29 -9.13 -3.06
N GLY A 47 -0.20 -10.37 -3.23
CA GLY A 47 -0.48 -11.21 -2.08
C GLY A 47 -1.53 -10.56 -1.18
N ASP A 48 -1.15 -10.25 0.04
CA ASP A 48 -2.04 -9.62 1.03
C ASP A 48 -1.76 -8.13 1.23
N ILE A 49 -1.02 -7.52 0.30
CA ILE A 49 -0.79 -6.08 0.27
C ILE A 49 -1.81 -5.47 -0.69
N PHE A 50 -2.70 -4.63 -0.17
CA PHE A 50 -3.75 -4.00 -0.98
C PHE A 50 -3.54 -2.51 -1.08
N VAL A 51 -3.65 -1.99 -2.30
CA VAL A 51 -3.58 -0.56 -2.60
C VAL A 51 -4.87 -0.19 -3.32
N LEU A 52 -5.73 0.57 -2.66
CA LEU A 52 -7.02 0.97 -3.21
C LEU A 52 -6.93 2.38 -3.75
N VAL A 53 -7.61 2.63 -4.85
CA VAL A 53 -7.50 3.89 -5.58
C VAL A 53 -8.88 4.49 -5.81
N SER A 54 -8.99 5.79 -5.62
CA SER A 54 -10.18 6.57 -5.94
C SER A 54 -9.79 7.71 -6.86
N PRO A 55 -10.67 8.11 -7.80
CA PRO A 55 -10.43 9.31 -8.61
C PRO A 55 -10.60 10.58 -7.80
N GLU A 56 -11.20 10.49 -6.62
CA GLU A 56 -11.40 11.65 -5.75
C GLU A 56 -10.15 11.88 -4.91
N LEU A 57 -9.57 13.08 -5.02
CA LEU A 57 -8.36 13.41 -4.27
C LEU A 57 -8.55 13.28 -2.76
N GLU A 58 -9.75 13.53 -2.26
CA GLU A 58 -10.06 13.42 -0.84
C GLU A 58 -9.87 12.01 -0.32
N LYS A 59 -10.20 11.00 -1.13
CA LYS A 59 -9.99 9.60 -0.78
C LYS A 59 -8.58 9.15 -1.13
N GLY A 60 -8.09 9.59 -2.28
CA GLY A 60 -6.72 9.33 -2.74
C GLY A 60 -6.41 7.86 -2.90
N VAL A 61 -5.24 7.47 -2.39
CA VAL A 61 -4.73 6.10 -2.42
C VAL A 61 -4.71 5.58 -0.98
N LEU A 62 -5.25 4.37 -0.78
CA LEU A 62 -5.28 3.74 0.53
C LEU A 62 -4.45 2.46 0.51
N LEU A 63 -3.44 2.41 1.36
CA LEU A 63 -2.68 1.19 1.62
C LEU A 63 -3.36 0.44 2.75
N GLU A 64 -3.64 -0.85 2.55
CA GLU A 64 -4.22 -1.69 3.58
C GLU A 64 -3.44 -2.98 3.73
N LEU A 65 -2.97 -3.24 4.95
CA LEU A 65 -2.25 -4.44 5.33
C LEU A 65 -2.96 -5.08 6.50
N LYS A 66 -3.44 -6.31 6.34
CA LYS A 66 -4.11 -7.06 7.41
C LYS A 66 -3.31 -8.32 7.69
N GLY A 67 -3.05 -8.60 8.97
CA GLY A 67 -2.41 -9.84 9.37
C GLY A 67 -1.22 -10.23 8.51
N ARG A 68 -1.43 -11.16 7.56
CA ARG A 68 -0.38 -11.63 6.65
C ARG A 68 0.21 -10.52 5.80
N GLY A 69 -0.60 -9.52 5.45
CA GLY A 69 -0.11 -8.38 4.68
C GLY A 69 0.95 -7.59 5.43
N CYS A 70 0.77 -7.45 6.75
CA CYS A 70 1.78 -6.81 7.58
C CYS A 70 3.07 -7.63 7.60
N ARG A 71 2.98 -8.95 7.71
CA ARG A 71 4.16 -9.83 7.70
C ARG A 71 4.86 -9.78 6.36
N GLN A 72 4.08 -9.84 5.28
CA GLN A 72 4.61 -9.77 3.93
C GLN A 72 5.33 -8.44 3.69
N PHE A 73 4.70 -7.34 4.04
CA PHE A 73 5.31 -6.03 3.84
C PHE A 73 6.56 -5.85 4.68
N GLU A 74 6.54 -6.39 5.91
CA GLU A 74 7.71 -6.35 6.78
C GLU A 74 8.90 -7.05 6.13
N SER A 75 8.67 -8.18 5.44
CA SER A 75 9.75 -8.88 4.74
C SER A 75 10.35 -8.02 3.63
N TYR A 76 9.54 -7.24 2.95
CA TYR A 76 10.04 -6.29 1.94
C TYR A 76 10.81 -5.15 2.58
N LEU A 77 10.34 -4.63 3.71
CA LEU A 77 11.06 -3.60 4.45
C LEU A 77 12.44 -4.09 4.86
N LEU A 78 12.53 -5.32 5.37
CA LEU A 78 13.81 -5.91 5.76
C LEU A 78 14.74 -6.02 4.55
N ALA A 79 14.22 -6.45 3.42
CA ALA A 79 15.02 -6.53 2.18
C ALA A 79 15.48 -5.15 1.70
N GLN A 80 14.72 -4.12 2.01
CA GLN A 80 15.06 -2.74 1.67
C GLN A 80 15.90 -2.06 2.75
N GLU A 81 16.25 -2.79 3.81
CA GLU A 81 16.98 -2.28 4.95
C GLU A 81 16.27 -1.10 5.62
N ARG A 82 14.94 -1.18 5.70
CA ARG A 82 14.10 -0.19 6.37
C ARG A 82 13.34 -0.80 7.53
N SER A 83 13.14 -0.02 8.59
CA SER A 83 12.25 -0.38 9.69
C SER A 83 10.84 0.16 9.42
N TRP A 84 9.85 -0.30 10.19
CA TRP A 84 8.53 0.29 10.16
C TRP A 84 8.57 1.79 10.47
N TYR A 85 9.40 2.18 11.42
CA TYR A 85 9.55 3.59 11.78
C TYR A 85 10.01 4.42 10.58
N GLU A 86 11.05 3.95 9.89
CA GLU A 86 11.57 4.65 8.72
C GLU A 86 10.51 4.72 7.60
N PHE A 87 9.75 3.65 7.41
CA PHE A 87 8.68 3.65 6.44
C PHE A 87 7.62 4.71 6.77
N PHE A 88 7.19 4.76 8.04
CA PHE A 88 6.19 5.75 8.46
C PHE A 88 6.69 7.18 8.34
N MET A 89 7.99 7.40 8.45
CA MET A 89 8.58 8.73 8.26
C MET A 89 8.58 9.15 6.79
N ASP A 90 8.54 8.20 5.86
CA ASP A 90 8.52 8.49 4.43
C ASP A 90 7.10 8.73 3.90
N VAL A 91 6.10 8.47 4.70
CA VAL A 91 4.69 8.62 4.31
C VAL A 91 4.22 10.06 4.30
#